data_23e7897ce510414e37b344cae7efd69a
#
_entry.id   23e7897ce510414e37b344cae7efd69a
#
_cell.length_a   1.000
_cell.length_b   1.000
_cell.length_c   1.000
_cell.angle_alpha   90.00
_cell.angle_beta   90.00
_cell.angle_gamma   90.00
#
_symmetry.space_group_name_H-M   'P 1'
#
loop_
_entity.id
_entity.type
_entity.pdbx_description
1 polymer ?
#
loop_
_entity_poly.entity_id
_entity_poly.type
_entity_poly.pdbx_seq_one_letter_code
_entity_poly.pdbx_strand_id
1 'polypeptide(L)'
;MMVIPSGPIQDACCDYKSIESIQSDVFDKIQNLVKTKFFRHYRANLWKECPFWNEDALCTNRDCSVATIDEETLPLEWRKAALSAIQLPPTKGRLLMPSQQKCTYKDQDFCLVDDKLDSDHVVYIDLTENPERFTGYAGPSSARVWKAIYEENCFDIVHRMTEGCETCNNIMNLGDSSTKHRNPFAHVPKDKAELHQFLTDLAEESDGSNEDEVCLEKRVYYRLISGLHSSISIHICDEWFDQETGIWGPNLKCFVNRIGTHPERLQNVYFAYALLLRAVNKVGPYLEHYEFRTGSLKEDEKTSYLVQDLIKSTTSCPPTFDEKSMFRGSEAHVLRQEFKEHFRNVSQIMDCVGCEKCRLWGKLQTVGLGTALKVLFSYEDNSLNPITNPDLFERNEIVALFNTFNRFTESLNAIQRFRDIYLDQTSPKKEELLAENKSQSYIQPYVTKLFNQFKSWNIPLPNYIKLLI
;
A
#
# COMPACT_ATOMS: atom_id res chain seq x y z
N MET A 1 -1.63 22.69 -10.98
CA MET A 1 -1.06 23.21 -9.71
C MET A 1 -1.13 22.07 -8.71
N MET A 2 -0.06 21.77 -7.99
CA MET A 2 -0.08 20.69 -6.97
C MET A 2 -0.94 21.12 -5.78
N VAL A 3 -1.85 20.24 -5.33
CA VAL A 3 -2.67 20.48 -4.14
C VAL A 3 -1.85 20.12 -2.89
N ILE A 4 -1.81 21.04 -1.92
CA ILE A 4 -1.24 20.76 -0.59
C ILE A 4 -2.43 20.54 0.34
N PRO A 5 -2.66 19.31 0.81
CA PRO A 5 -3.81 19.01 1.64
C PRO A 5 -3.67 19.69 3.00
N SER A 6 -4.80 20.17 3.53
CA SER A 6 -4.88 20.80 4.84
C SER A 6 -6.28 20.61 5.46
N GLY A 7 -6.39 20.70 6.77
CA GLY A 7 -7.64 20.51 7.48
C GLY A 7 -7.92 19.06 7.88
N PRO A 8 -9.17 18.71 8.18
CA PRO A 8 -9.56 17.38 8.61
C PRO A 8 -9.48 16.37 7.46
N ILE A 9 -9.16 15.12 7.81
CA ILE A 9 -9.25 13.98 6.91
C ILE A 9 -10.64 13.38 7.07
N GLN A 10 -11.40 13.33 5.99
CA GLN A 10 -12.75 12.80 6.00
C GLN A 10 -12.76 11.33 6.47
N ASP A 11 -13.77 10.98 7.27
CA ASP A 11 -13.95 9.67 7.92
C ASP A 11 -12.78 9.22 8.84
N ALA A 12 -11.81 10.10 9.14
CA ALA A 12 -10.77 9.87 10.13
C ALA A 12 -10.89 10.89 11.29
N CYS A 13 -10.49 10.49 12.49
CA CYS A 13 -10.57 11.34 13.69
C CYS A 13 -9.35 12.26 13.84
N CYS A 14 -8.77 12.73 12.73
CA CYS A 14 -7.57 13.56 12.75
C CYS A 14 -7.49 14.45 11.51
N ASP A 15 -6.51 15.33 11.50
CA ASP A 15 -6.16 16.19 10.38
C ASP A 15 -4.78 15.82 9.79
N TYR A 16 -4.47 16.39 8.62
CA TYR A 16 -3.19 16.15 7.93
C TYR A 16 -1.98 16.52 8.78
N LYS A 17 -2.04 17.64 9.51
CA LYS A 17 -0.92 18.13 10.31
C LYS A 17 -0.63 17.19 11.49
N SER A 18 -1.67 16.68 12.14
CA SER A 18 -1.54 15.68 13.21
C SER A 18 -0.91 14.40 12.69
N ILE A 19 -1.34 13.90 11.53
CA ILE A 19 -0.74 12.72 10.90
C ILE A 19 0.74 12.97 10.55
N GLU A 20 1.08 14.11 9.98
CA GLU A 20 2.47 14.44 9.63
C GLU A 20 3.38 14.54 10.87
N SER A 21 2.85 15.04 11.99
CA SER A 21 3.58 15.06 13.26
C SER A 21 3.84 13.64 13.77
N ILE A 22 2.82 12.79 13.80
CA ILE A 22 2.95 11.38 14.18
C ILE A 22 3.95 10.65 13.28
N GLN A 23 3.84 10.88 11.98
CA GLN A 23 4.70 10.30 10.97
C GLN A 23 6.18 10.58 11.24
N SER A 24 6.52 11.81 11.64
CA SER A 24 7.91 12.17 11.94
C SER A 24 8.49 11.38 13.12
N ASP A 25 7.67 11.04 14.12
CA ASP A 25 8.10 10.27 15.30
C ASP A 25 8.16 8.75 15.03
N VAL A 26 7.36 8.27 14.08
CA VAL A 26 7.16 6.85 13.76
C VAL A 26 8.12 6.37 12.68
N PHE A 27 8.49 7.22 11.72
CA PHE A 27 9.21 6.85 10.50
C PHE A 27 10.48 6.03 10.76
N ASP A 28 11.44 6.58 11.52
CA ASP A 28 12.70 5.89 11.78
C ASP A 28 12.51 4.60 12.60
N LYS A 29 11.52 4.58 13.49
CA LYS A 29 11.23 3.42 14.35
C LYS A 29 10.70 2.26 13.56
N ILE A 30 9.71 2.49 12.68
CA ILE A 30 9.17 1.43 11.84
C ILE A 30 10.21 0.94 10.82
N GLN A 31 11.02 1.82 10.24
CA GLN A 31 12.11 1.46 9.33
C GLN A 31 13.14 0.53 9.98
N ASN A 32 13.43 0.73 11.26
CA ASN A 32 14.32 -0.13 12.02
C ASN A 32 13.66 -1.46 12.40
N LEU A 33 12.38 -1.44 12.70
CA LEU A 33 11.61 -2.62 13.09
C LEU A 33 11.47 -3.62 11.94
N VAL A 34 11.09 -3.17 10.74
CA VAL A 34 10.88 -4.07 9.59
C VAL A 34 12.15 -4.75 9.09
N LYS A 35 13.33 -4.25 9.48
CA LYS A 35 14.63 -4.86 9.19
C LYS A 35 15.01 -5.99 10.15
N THR A 36 14.28 -6.16 11.27
CA THR A 36 14.56 -7.25 12.22
C THR A 36 14.21 -8.61 11.62
N LYS A 37 14.84 -9.67 12.13
CA LYS A 37 14.68 -11.02 11.61
C LYS A 37 13.20 -11.45 11.58
N PHE A 38 12.39 -11.07 12.57
CA PHE A 38 10.98 -11.42 12.61
C PHE A 38 10.18 -10.76 11.48
N PHE A 39 10.34 -9.45 11.27
CA PHE A 39 9.53 -8.67 10.36
C PHE A 39 9.99 -8.69 8.90
N ARG A 40 11.26 -8.95 8.63
CA ARG A 40 11.75 -9.02 7.26
C ARG A 40 11.43 -10.33 6.55
N HIS A 41 11.17 -11.42 7.27
CA HIS A 41 10.83 -12.70 6.67
C HIS A 41 9.33 -12.86 6.53
N TYR A 42 8.86 -13.06 5.33
CA TYR A 42 7.45 -13.27 5.00
C TYR A 42 7.27 -14.63 4.32
N ARG A 43 6.10 -15.23 4.48
CA ARG A 43 5.75 -16.52 3.90
C ARG A 43 4.61 -16.33 2.91
N ALA A 44 4.79 -16.76 1.64
CA ALA A 44 3.79 -16.60 0.60
C ALA A 44 3.81 -17.75 -0.41
N ASN A 45 2.65 -18.04 -1.02
CA ASN A 45 2.54 -18.83 -2.22
C ASN A 45 2.47 -17.89 -3.44
N LEU A 46 3.52 -17.90 -4.26
CA LEU A 46 3.62 -17.04 -5.45
C LEU A 46 3.19 -17.77 -6.74
N TRP A 47 2.95 -19.08 -6.67
CA TRP A 47 2.62 -19.90 -7.84
C TRP A 47 1.16 -20.34 -7.86
N LYS A 48 0.33 -19.83 -6.97
CA LYS A 48 -1.09 -20.12 -6.95
C LYS A 48 -1.73 -19.60 -8.24
N GLU A 49 -2.53 -20.44 -8.89
CA GLU A 49 -3.23 -20.09 -10.10
C GLU A 49 -4.31 -19.05 -9.86
N CYS A 50 -4.51 -18.16 -10.83
CA CYS A 50 -5.59 -17.20 -10.81
C CYS A 50 -6.96 -17.92 -10.88
N PRO A 51 -7.85 -17.72 -9.88
CA PRO A 51 -9.14 -18.38 -9.89
C PRO A 51 -10.17 -17.75 -10.83
N PHE A 52 -9.87 -16.56 -11.38
CA PHE A 52 -10.84 -15.78 -12.16
C PHE A 52 -10.59 -15.81 -13.66
N TRP A 53 -9.33 -15.92 -14.11
CA TRP A 53 -8.96 -15.93 -15.53
C TRP A 53 -7.62 -16.60 -15.78
N ASN A 54 -7.41 -17.00 -17.02
CA ASN A 54 -6.10 -17.51 -17.41
C ASN A 54 -5.07 -16.37 -17.47
N GLU A 55 -3.85 -16.64 -17.03
CA GLU A 55 -2.76 -15.66 -17.09
C GLU A 55 -2.48 -15.27 -18.55
N ASP A 56 -2.51 -13.96 -18.82
CA ASP A 56 -2.35 -13.46 -20.19
C ASP A 56 -0.90 -13.23 -20.59
N ALA A 57 -0.05 -12.89 -19.65
CA ALA A 57 1.36 -12.64 -19.93
C ALA A 57 2.19 -12.72 -18.66
N LEU A 58 3.26 -13.49 -18.72
CA LEU A 58 4.32 -13.43 -17.72
C LEU A 58 5.04 -12.09 -17.87
N CYS A 59 5.33 -11.45 -16.75
CA CYS A 59 6.20 -10.30 -16.73
C CYS A 59 7.59 -10.71 -17.18
N THR A 60 8.08 -10.14 -18.29
CA THR A 60 9.41 -10.43 -18.83
C THR A 60 10.51 -9.54 -18.26
N ASN A 61 10.18 -8.64 -17.35
CA ASN A 61 11.15 -7.76 -16.71
C ASN A 61 12.01 -8.57 -15.72
N ARG A 62 13.32 -8.36 -15.74
CA ARG A 62 14.26 -9.04 -14.84
C ARG A 62 14.00 -8.79 -13.36
N ASP A 63 13.38 -7.64 -13.01
CA ASP A 63 13.07 -7.26 -11.64
C ASP A 63 11.77 -7.89 -11.11
N CYS A 64 11.07 -8.69 -11.92
CA CYS A 64 9.83 -9.37 -11.50
C CYS A 64 10.07 -10.58 -10.60
N SER A 65 11.22 -11.25 -10.71
CA SER A 65 11.51 -12.45 -9.93
C SER A 65 11.72 -12.17 -8.45
N VAL A 66 11.29 -13.10 -7.62
CA VAL A 66 11.43 -13.07 -6.16
C VAL A 66 12.50 -14.06 -5.74
N ALA A 67 13.49 -13.58 -4.98
CA ALA A 67 14.48 -14.44 -4.35
C ALA A 67 13.87 -15.10 -3.10
N THR A 68 13.90 -16.42 -3.05
CA THR A 68 13.41 -17.23 -1.94
C THR A 68 14.54 -17.60 -0.97
N ILE A 69 14.19 -17.89 0.26
CA ILE A 69 15.14 -18.30 1.31
C ILE A 69 15.02 -19.81 1.52
N ASP A 70 16.16 -20.44 1.74
CA ASP A 70 16.19 -21.83 2.18
C ASP A 70 15.61 -21.95 3.60
N GLU A 71 14.59 -22.79 3.75
CA GLU A 71 13.92 -23.01 5.04
C GLU A 71 14.87 -23.52 6.12
N GLU A 72 15.98 -24.16 5.76
CA GLU A 72 16.97 -24.63 6.74
C GLU A 72 17.63 -23.49 7.52
N THR A 73 17.65 -22.28 6.96
CA THR A 73 18.22 -21.09 7.60
C THR A 73 17.27 -20.43 8.62
N LEU A 74 16.01 -20.85 8.64
CA LEU A 74 14.96 -20.27 9.47
C LEU A 74 14.87 -20.95 10.86
N PRO A 75 14.32 -20.26 11.86
CA PRO A 75 14.08 -20.83 13.18
C PRO A 75 13.22 -22.11 13.11
N LEU A 76 13.62 -23.11 13.88
CA LEU A 76 12.92 -24.39 13.89
C LEU A 76 11.44 -24.26 14.30
N GLU A 77 11.13 -23.29 15.18
CA GLU A 77 9.77 -23.02 15.62
C GLU A 77 8.88 -22.54 14.47
N TRP A 78 9.41 -21.71 13.57
CA TRP A 78 8.66 -21.26 12.40
C TRP A 78 8.39 -22.41 11.41
N ARG A 79 9.38 -23.31 11.25
CA ARG A 79 9.25 -24.52 10.41
C ARG A 79 8.27 -25.53 11.00
N LYS A 80 8.29 -25.74 12.32
CA LYS A 80 7.39 -26.67 13.01
C LYS A 80 5.92 -26.26 12.92
N ALA A 81 5.63 -24.98 12.95
CA ALA A 81 4.25 -24.50 12.76
C ALA A 81 3.69 -24.86 11.38
N ALA A 82 4.54 -24.87 10.34
CA ALA A 82 4.18 -25.37 9.02
C ALA A 82 4.02 -26.90 9.01
N LEU A 83 4.91 -27.64 9.65
CA LEU A 83 4.88 -29.11 9.73
C LEU A 83 3.71 -29.63 10.57
N SER A 84 3.28 -28.96 11.63
CA SER A 84 2.12 -29.36 12.43
C SER A 84 0.81 -29.19 11.70
N ALA A 85 0.71 -28.25 10.78
CA ALA A 85 -0.43 -28.13 9.87
C ALA A 85 -0.54 -29.30 8.89
N ILE A 86 0.59 -29.93 8.52
CA ILE A 86 0.64 -31.11 7.65
C ILE A 86 0.24 -32.39 8.39
N GLN A 87 0.39 -32.45 9.73
CA GLN A 87 0.12 -33.65 10.53
C GLN A 87 -1.33 -33.81 10.99
N LEU A 88 -2.25 -32.96 10.55
CA LEU A 88 -3.67 -33.24 10.71
C LEU A 88 -3.98 -34.49 9.88
N PRO A 89 -4.48 -35.59 10.51
CA PRO A 89 -4.76 -36.83 9.79
C PRO A 89 -5.74 -36.52 8.65
N PRO A 90 -5.52 -37.07 7.45
CA PRO A 90 -6.46 -36.93 6.37
C PRO A 90 -7.82 -37.44 6.87
N THR A 91 -8.79 -36.58 6.97
CA THR A 91 -10.17 -36.97 7.23
C THR A 91 -10.55 -37.95 6.15
N LYS A 92 -10.61 -39.24 6.53
CA LYS A 92 -10.94 -40.32 5.63
C LYS A 92 -12.24 -40.01 4.89
N GLY A 93 -12.11 -39.86 3.58
CA GLY A 93 -13.15 -40.21 2.64
C GLY A 93 -14.37 -39.28 2.57
N ARG A 94 -14.19 -38.13 2.00
CA ARG A 94 -15.17 -37.51 1.09
C ARG A 94 -14.41 -36.61 0.14
N LEU A 95 -14.41 -36.97 -1.14
CA LEU A 95 -14.17 -36.04 -2.22
C LEU A 95 -15.26 -34.97 -2.14
N LEU A 96 -15.01 -33.91 -1.40
CA LEU A 96 -15.87 -32.73 -1.39
C LEU A 96 -15.59 -32.00 -2.69
N MET A 97 -16.66 -31.79 -3.48
CA MET A 97 -16.61 -30.92 -4.63
C MET A 97 -16.04 -29.55 -4.23
N PRO A 98 -15.28 -28.84 -5.08
CA PRO A 98 -14.66 -27.55 -4.76
C PRO A 98 -15.62 -26.52 -4.16
N SER A 99 -16.91 -26.57 -4.51
CA SER A 99 -17.98 -25.72 -3.96
C SER A 99 -18.43 -26.08 -2.53
N GLN A 100 -17.94 -27.19 -1.96
CA GLN A 100 -18.29 -27.68 -0.61
C GLN A 100 -17.11 -27.69 0.36
N GLN A 101 -15.95 -27.24 -0.02
CA GLN A 101 -14.90 -26.95 0.92
C GLN A 101 -15.38 -25.80 1.81
N LYS A 102 -15.96 -26.16 2.97
CA LYS A 102 -16.15 -25.20 4.05
C LYS A 102 -14.80 -24.60 4.32
N CYS A 103 -14.66 -23.33 4.02
CA CYS A 103 -13.50 -22.53 4.37
C CYS A 103 -13.26 -22.72 5.87
N THR A 104 -12.15 -23.31 6.24
CA THR A 104 -11.73 -23.48 7.65
C THR A 104 -11.19 -22.20 8.25
N TYR A 105 -11.49 -21.05 7.60
CA TYR A 105 -11.10 -19.73 8.07
C TYR A 105 -11.86 -19.38 9.33
N LYS A 106 -11.16 -18.77 10.27
CA LYS A 106 -11.79 -18.16 11.43
C LYS A 106 -12.78 -17.11 10.92
N ASP A 107 -13.98 -17.05 11.46
CA ASP A 107 -15.02 -16.10 11.07
C ASP A 107 -14.57 -14.62 11.20
N GLN A 108 -13.46 -14.38 11.88
CA GLN A 108 -12.90 -13.05 12.09
C GLN A 108 -12.02 -12.54 10.93
N ASP A 109 -11.55 -13.42 10.04
CA ASP A 109 -10.58 -13.04 9.00
C ASP A 109 -11.24 -12.20 7.90
N PHE A 110 -10.64 -11.05 7.57
CA PHE A 110 -11.07 -10.14 6.49
C PHE A 110 -10.41 -10.47 5.15
N CYS A 111 -9.30 -11.20 5.14
CA CYS A 111 -8.67 -11.68 3.93
C CYS A 111 -8.29 -13.15 4.07
N LEU A 112 -8.05 -13.81 2.95
CA LEU A 112 -7.57 -15.17 2.89
C LEU A 112 -6.05 -15.20 3.06
N VAL A 113 -5.58 -15.90 4.09
CA VAL A 113 -4.19 -16.33 4.20
C VAL A 113 -4.14 -17.78 3.72
N ASP A 114 -4.31 -17.97 2.42
CA ASP A 114 -4.37 -19.30 1.77
C ASP A 114 -3.07 -20.09 1.84
N ASP A 115 -1.98 -19.40 2.19
CA ASP A 115 -0.63 -19.96 2.23
C ASP A 115 -0.45 -21.08 3.29
N LYS A 116 -1.52 -21.38 4.03
CA LYS A 116 -1.57 -22.50 4.97
C LYS A 116 -2.03 -23.82 4.37
N LEU A 117 -2.92 -23.74 3.39
CA LEU A 117 -3.64 -24.93 2.89
C LEU A 117 -2.86 -25.70 1.83
N ASP A 118 -1.90 -25.04 1.19
CA ASP A 118 -1.07 -25.61 0.12
C ASP A 118 0.41 -25.52 0.52
N SER A 119 0.82 -26.47 1.38
CA SER A 119 2.16 -26.46 1.98
C SER A 119 3.30 -26.67 0.98
N ASP A 120 3.02 -27.28 -0.19
CA ASP A 120 4.06 -27.72 -1.12
C ASP A 120 4.60 -26.57 -1.97
N HIS A 121 3.89 -25.45 -2.04
CA HIS A 121 4.26 -24.29 -2.86
C HIS A 121 4.49 -23.00 -2.05
N VAL A 122 4.48 -23.09 -0.72
CA VAL A 122 4.71 -21.92 0.13
C VAL A 122 6.18 -21.76 0.42
N VAL A 123 6.71 -20.57 0.20
CA VAL A 123 8.12 -20.24 0.39
C VAL A 123 8.29 -19.10 1.38
N TYR A 124 9.47 -19.06 2.01
CA TYR A 124 9.90 -17.92 2.79
C TYR A 124 10.71 -16.94 1.94
N ILE A 125 10.48 -15.67 2.18
CA ILE A 125 11.02 -14.56 1.40
C ILE A 125 11.59 -13.52 2.36
N ASP A 126 12.80 -13.04 2.10
CA ASP A 126 13.35 -11.88 2.78
C ASP A 126 12.90 -10.60 2.05
N LEU A 127 12.06 -9.81 2.71
CA LEU A 127 11.51 -8.58 2.14
C LEU A 127 12.59 -7.51 1.90
N THR A 128 13.73 -7.56 2.61
CA THR A 128 14.83 -6.62 2.41
C THR A 128 15.62 -6.91 1.12
N GLU A 129 15.62 -8.17 0.67
CA GLU A 129 16.21 -8.59 -0.60
C GLU A 129 15.23 -8.47 -1.77
N ASN A 130 13.93 -8.41 -1.46
CA ASN A 130 12.84 -8.28 -2.42
C ASN A 130 12.02 -7.00 -2.19
N PRO A 131 12.62 -5.80 -2.20
CA PRO A 131 11.89 -4.57 -1.97
C PRO A 131 10.81 -4.37 -3.03
N GLU A 132 9.70 -3.70 -2.64
CA GLU A 132 8.70 -3.28 -3.61
C GLU A 132 9.31 -2.21 -4.51
N ARG A 133 9.40 -2.52 -5.80
CA ARG A 133 9.90 -1.63 -6.84
C ARG A 133 9.01 -1.68 -8.06
N PHE A 134 9.03 -0.60 -8.83
CA PHE A 134 8.38 -0.60 -10.12
C PHE A 134 9.09 -1.56 -11.07
N THR A 135 8.39 -2.64 -11.43
CA THR A 135 8.93 -3.72 -12.27
C THR A 135 8.61 -3.56 -13.76
N GLY A 136 7.83 -2.53 -14.14
CA GLY A 136 7.31 -2.37 -15.49
C GLY A 136 6.01 -3.15 -15.75
N TYR A 137 5.43 -3.79 -14.73
CA TYR A 137 4.11 -4.44 -14.85
C TYR A 137 3.03 -3.39 -15.10
N ALA A 138 2.56 -3.31 -16.33
CA ALA A 138 1.67 -2.27 -16.81
C ALA A 138 0.83 -2.78 -17.99
N GLY A 139 -0.08 -1.94 -18.48
CA GLY A 139 -0.92 -2.25 -19.64
C GLY A 139 -2.18 -3.04 -19.30
N PRO A 140 -2.77 -3.77 -20.28
CA PRO A 140 -4.09 -4.40 -20.13
C PRO A 140 -4.20 -5.37 -18.95
N SER A 141 -3.17 -6.17 -18.68
CA SER A 141 -3.16 -7.14 -17.56
C SER A 141 -3.22 -6.44 -16.20
N SER A 142 -2.41 -5.38 -16.00
CA SER A 142 -2.45 -4.58 -14.78
C SER A 142 -3.78 -3.84 -14.63
N ALA A 143 -4.31 -3.27 -15.72
CA ALA A 143 -5.61 -2.61 -15.73
C ALA A 143 -6.74 -3.56 -15.35
N ARG A 144 -6.73 -4.81 -15.85
CA ARG A 144 -7.71 -5.85 -15.51
C ARG A 144 -7.71 -6.13 -14.00
N VAL A 145 -6.52 -6.30 -13.41
CA VAL A 145 -6.39 -6.53 -11.97
C VAL A 145 -7.02 -5.38 -11.17
N TRP A 146 -6.66 -4.14 -11.48
CA TRP A 146 -7.22 -2.98 -10.79
C TRP A 146 -8.72 -2.82 -11.01
N LYS A 147 -9.21 -3.07 -12.24
CA LYS A 147 -10.64 -3.09 -12.51
C LYS A 147 -11.37 -4.07 -11.61
N ALA A 148 -10.90 -5.32 -11.54
CA ALA A 148 -11.52 -6.33 -10.69
C ALA A 148 -11.50 -5.94 -9.20
N ILE A 149 -10.41 -5.33 -8.71
CA ILE A 149 -10.32 -4.85 -7.33
C ILE A 149 -11.34 -3.73 -7.05
N TYR A 150 -11.49 -2.76 -7.94
CA TYR A 150 -12.46 -1.67 -7.76
C TYR A 150 -13.92 -2.15 -7.90
N GLU A 151 -14.19 -3.16 -8.74
CA GLU A 151 -15.52 -3.77 -8.86
C GLU A 151 -16.00 -4.43 -7.56
N GLU A 152 -15.07 -4.85 -6.67
CA GLU A 152 -15.42 -5.35 -5.33
C GLU A 152 -16.01 -4.27 -4.40
N ASN A 153 -16.05 -3.00 -4.79
CA ASN A 153 -16.73 -1.94 -4.04
C ASN A 153 -18.26 -1.94 -4.18
N CYS A 154 -18.86 -2.97 -4.74
CA CYS A 154 -20.30 -3.14 -4.89
C CYS A 154 -20.89 -3.97 -3.73
N PHE A 155 -21.64 -3.30 -2.83
CA PHE A 155 -22.30 -3.92 -1.69
C PHE A 155 -23.80 -4.13 -1.98
N ASP A 156 -24.29 -5.37 -1.89
CA ASP A 156 -25.66 -5.75 -2.24
C ASP A 156 -26.71 -5.11 -1.32
N ILE A 157 -26.39 -4.92 -0.04
CA ILE A 157 -27.29 -4.25 0.91
C ILE A 157 -27.46 -2.77 0.58
N VAL A 158 -26.37 -2.10 0.25
CA VAL A 158 -26.40 -0.68 -0.14
C VAL A 158 -27.20 -0.53 -1.44
N HIS A 159 -27.06 -1.50 -2.33
CA HIS A 159 -27.81 -1.52 -3.59
C HIS A 159 -29.33 -1.65 -3.38
N ARG A 160 -29.77 -2.39 -2.37
CA ARG A 160 -31.20 -2.49 -1.99
C ARG A 160 -31.73 -1.23 -1.31
N MET A 161 -30.88 -0.42 -0.69
CA MET A 161 -31.24 0.82 -0.01
C MET A 161 -31.18 2.06 -0.93
N THR A 162 -30.34 2.03 -1.95
CA THR A 162 -30.17 3.12 -2.92
C THR A 162 -30.46 2.57 -4.32
N GLU A 163 -31.58 2.95 -4.93
CA GLU A 163 -31.94 2.55 -6.30
C GLU A 163 -31.02 3.13 -7.39
N GLY A 164 -29.72 3.33 -7.12
CA GLY A 164 -28.91 4.17 -7.97
C GLY A 164 -27.42 3.89 -8.13
N CYS A 165 -26.91 2.70 -7.83
CA CYS A 165 -25.53 2.39 -8.20
C CYS A 165 -25.44 2.03 -9.70
N GLU A 166 -25.22 3.01 -10.57
CA GLU A 166 -25.12 2.79 -12.03
C GLU A 166 -23.96 1.83 -12.39
N THR A 167 -22.86 1.87 -11.65
CA THR A 167 -21.71 0.96 -11.85
C THR A 167 -22.12 -0.50 -11.64
N CYS A 168 -22.89 -0.80 -10.59
CA CYS A 168 -23.39 -2.14 -10.34
C CYS A 168 -24.47 -2.55 -11.36
N ASN A 169 -25.33 -1.62 -11.80
CA ASN A 169 -26.37 -1.87 -12.80
C ASN A 169 -25.80 -2.18 -14.20
N ASN A 170 -24.74 -1.52 -14.60
CA ASN A 170 -24.06 -1.78 -15.87
C ASN A 170 -23.38 -3.16 -15.89
N ILE A 171 -22.92 -3.65 -14.75
CA ILE A 171 -22.32 -4.99 -14.59
C ILE A 171 -23.43 -6.07 -14.59
N MET A 172 -24.58 -5.82 -13.95
CA MET A 172 -25.69 -6.77 -13.87
C MET A 172 -26.40 -6.99 -15.22
N ASN A 173 -26.43 -6.00 -16.10
CA ASN A 173 -27.07 -6.10 -17.42
C ASN A 173 -26.24 -6.87 -18.47
N LEU A 174 -25.03 -7.31 -18.15
CA LEU A 174 -24.10 -7.98 -19.06
C LEU A 174 -24.00 -9.50 -18.86
N GLY A 175 -24.77 -10.12 -17.95
CA GLY A 175 -24.66 -11.53 -17.67
C GLY A 175 -25.99 -12.21 -17.32
N ASP A 176 -26.26 -13.31 -18.00
CA ASP A 176 -27.36 -14.23 -17.74
C ASP A 176 -27.32 -14.74 -16.29
N SER A 177 -28.48 -14.77 -15.64
CA SER A 177 -28.71 -14.94 -14.20
C SER A 177 -28.44 -16.34 -13.62
N SER A 178 -27.67 -17.20 -14.30
CA SER A 178 -27.50 -18.61 -13.90
C SER A 178 -26.15 -18.98 -13.27
N THR A 179 -25.17 -18.10 -13.19
CA THR A 179 -23.88 -18.42 -12.56
C THR A 179 -23.48 -17.37 -11.54
N LYS A 180 -23.35 -17.79 -10.27
CA LYS A 180 -22.88 -17.01 -9.13
C LYS A 180 -21.40 -16.57 -9.21
N HIS A 181 -20.75 -16.75 -10.35
CA HIS A 181 -19.40 -16.28 -10.63
C HIS A 181 -19.49 -15.16 -11.64
N ARG A 182 -19.40 -13.93 -11.16
CA ARG A 182 -19.22 -12.75 -12.01
C ARG A 182 -18.03 -13.00 -12.95
N ASN A 183 -18.28 -12.87 -14.25
CA ASN A 183 -17.22 -12.84 -15.24
C ASN A 183 -16.80 -11.37 -15.42
N PRO A 184 -15.70 -10.92 -14.85
CA PRO A 184 -15.25 -9.51 -14.94
C PRO A 184 -14.72 -9.13 -16.32
N PHE A 185 -15.00 -9.92 -17.39
CA PHE A 185 -14.29 -9.87 -18.66
C PHE A 185 -15.09 -9.38 -19.86
N ALA A 186 -16.24 -8.76 -19.65
CA ALA A 186 -17.04 -8.29 -20.78
C ALA A 186 -16.31 -7.20 -21.62
N HIS A 187 -15.40 -6.45 -21.05
CA HIS A 187 -14.68 -5.41 -21.81
C HIS A 187 -13.27 -5.17 -21.25
N VAL A 188 -12.25 -5.63 -21.96
CA VAL A 188 -10.84 -5.27 -21.69
C VAL A 188 -10.48 -4.13 -22.63
N PRO A 189 -10.01 -2.97 -22.11
CA PRO A 189 -9.51 -1.88 -22.95
C PRO A 189 -8.46 -2.38 -23.93
N LYS A 190 -8.64 -2.09 -25.22
CA LYS A 190 -7.78 -2.61 -26.29
C LYS A 190 -6.57 -1.75 -26.58
N ASP A 191 -6.62 -0.49 -26.16
CA ASP A 191 -5.51 0.43 -26.38
C ASP A 191 -5.27 1.35 -25.16
N LYS A 192 -4.19 2.13 -25.23
CA LYS A 192 -3.74 3.01 -24.15
C LYS A 192 -4.66 4.21 -23.91
N ALA A 193 -5.39 4.65 -24.93
CA ALA A 193 -6.31 5.77 -24.84
C ALA A 193 -7.62 5.31 -24.16
N GLU A 194 -8.15 4.16 -24.56
CA GLU A 194 -9.31 3.52 -23.96
C GLU A 194 -9.06 3.16 -22.49
N LEU A 195 -7.84 2.71 -22.17
CA LEU A 195 -7.40 2.48 -20.80
C LEU A 195 -7.34 3.76 -19.98
N HIS A 196 -6.82 4.85 -20.57
CA HIS A 196 -6.75 6.13 -19.87
C HIS A 196 -8.15 6.68 -19.64
N GLN A 197 -9.04 6.61 -20.64
CA GLN A 197 -10.43 7.00 -20.52
C GLN A 197 -11.13 6.19 -19.42
N PHE A 198 -11.00 4.88 -19.45
CA PHE A 198 -11.57 3.98 -18.45
C PHE A 198 -11.11 4.30 -17.01
N LEU A 199 -9.81 4.57 -16.81
CA LEU A 199 -9.26 4.95 -15.49
C LEU A 199 -9.70 6.36 -15.08
N THR A 200 -9.98 7.25 -16.06
CA THR A 200 -10.50 8.59 -15.82
C THR A 200 -11.99 8.50 -15.47
N ASP A 201 -12.76 7.72 -16.20
CA ASP A 201 -14.20 7.50 -15.95
C ASP A 201 -14.42 6.86 -14.56
N LEU A 202 -13.61 5.88 -14.15
CA LEU A 202 -13.63 5.33 -12.79
C LEU A 202 -13.32 6.36 -11.70
N ALA A 203 -12.49 7.36 -12.02
CA ALA A 203 -12.17 8.44 -11.09
C ALA A 203 -13.26 9.54 -11.08
N GLU A 204 -13.91 9.80 -12.23
CA GLU A 204 -14.97 10.82 -12.38
C GLU A 204 -16.32 10.32 -11.87
N GLU A 205 -16.64 9.03 -12.00
CA GLU A 205 -17.87 8.44 -11.43
C GLU A 205 -17.91 8.51 -9.90
N SER A 206 -16.74 8.63 -9.25
CA SER A 206 -16.66 8.83 -7.80
C SER A 206 -16.99 10.27 -7.35
N ASP A 207 -16.95 11.24 -8.27
CA ASP A 207 -17.05 12.67 -7.94
C ASP A 207 -18.49 13.25 -8.09
N GLY A 208 -19.42 12.48 -8.63
CA GLY A 208 -20.79 12.95 -8.96
C GLY A 208 -21.93 12.48 -8.05
N SER A 209 -21.73 11.49 -7.19
CA SER A 209 -22.72 11.09 -6.20
C SER A 209 -22.58 11.95 -4.94
N ASN A 210 -23.69 12.47 -4.41
CA ASN A 210 -23.72 13.10 -3.10
C ASN A 210 -23.02 12.18 -2.08
N GLU A 211 -21.79 12.53 -1.69
CA GLU A 211 -20.96 11.72 -0.79
C GLU A 211 -21.69 11.35 0.52
N ASP A 212 -22.64 12.16 0.92
CA ASP A 212 -23.48 11.96 2.12
C ASP A 212 -24.47 10.80 1.99
N GLU A 213 -24.80 10.33 0.79
CA GLU A 213 -25.75 9.23 0.55
C GLU A 213 -25.08 7.84 0.55
N VAL A 214 -23.74 7.79 0.41
CA VAL A 214 -23.01 6.52 0.39
C VAL A 214 -22.73 6.05 1.81
N CYS A 215 -23.02 4.78 2.15
CA CYS A 215 -22.74 4.26 3.48
C CYS A 215 -21.26 4.33 3.83
N LEU A 216 -20.96 4.51 5.12
CA LEU A 216 -19.59 4.67 5.62
C LEU A 216 -18.70 3.48 5.25
N GLU A 217 -19.23 2.26 5.29
CA GLU A 217 -18.49 1.03 4.98
C GLU A 217 -18.02 1.00 3.53
N LYS A 218 -18.89 1.40 2.60
CA LYS A 218 -18.54 1.51 1.17
C LYS A 218 -17.45 2.57 0.95
N ARG A 219 -17.58 3.73 1.61
CA ARG A 219 -16.54 4.78 1.55
C ARG A 219 -15.21 4.31 2.12
N VAL A 220 -15.23 3.67 3.30
CA VAL A 220 -14.01 3.14 3.93
C VAL A 220 -13.34 2.09 3.05
N TYR A 221 -14.12 1.15 2.48
CA TYR A 221 -13.61 0.18 1.53
C TYR A 221 -12.91 0.85 0.34
N TYR A 222 -13.61 1.79 -0.32
CA TYR A 222 -13.05 2.55 -1.44
C TYR A 222 -11.77 3.29 -1.06
N ARG A 223 -11.77 3.98 0.09
CA ARG A 223 -10.60 4.73 0.57
C ARG A 223 -9.39 3.84 0.82
N LEU A 224 -9.59 2.64 1.34
CA LEU A 224 -8.50 1.68 1.54
C LEU A 224 -7.91 1.22 0.21
N ILE A 225 -8.76 0.84 -0.75
CA ILE A 225 -8.32 0.41 -2.07
C ILE A 225 -7.65 1.54 -2.85
N SER A 226 -8.28 2.71 -2.90
CA SER A 226 -7.72 3.90 -3.56
C SER A 226 -6.44 4.39 -2.88
N GLY A 227 -6.36 4.33 -1.54
CA GLY A 227 -5.16 4.64 -0.77
C GLY A 227 -4.00 3.71 -1.11
N LEU A 228 -4.26 2.39 -1.21
CA LEU A 228 -3.27 1.41 -1.63
C LEU A 228 -2.78 1.66 -3.06
N HIS A 229 -3.69 1.89 -4.00
CA HIS A 229 -3.35 2.21 -5.39
C HIS A 229 -2.51 3.50 -5.50
N SER A 230 -2.90 4.51 -4.73
CA SER A 230 -2.19 5.79 -4.69
C SER A 230 -0.81 5.65 -4.04
N SER A 231 -0.67 4.86 -2.98
CA SER A 231 0.62 4.52 -2.37
C SER A 231 1.58 3.89 -3.38
N ILE A 232 1.13 2.88 -4.13
CA ILE A 232 1.91 2.26 -5.21
C ILE A 232 2.31 3.29 -6.27
N SER A 233 1.38 4.17 -6.67
CA SER A 233 1.65 5.23 -7.65
C SER A 233 2.69 6.24 -7.16
N ILE A 234 2.69 6.57 -5.87
CA ILE A 234 3.70 7.43 -5.24
C ILE A 234 5.08 6.79 -5.34
N HIS A 235 5.19 5.50 -4.98
CA HIS A 235 6.46 4.77 -5.05
C HIS A 235 7.00 4.63 -6.47
N ILE A 236 6.13 4.41 -7.46
CA ILE A 236 6.52 4.42 -8.88
C ILE A 236 7.15 5.76 -9.26
N CYS A 237 6.62 6.88 -8.78
CA CYS A 237 7.15 8.20 -9.08
C CYS A 237 8.40 8.54 -8.28
N ASP A 238 8.53 8.03 -7.07
CA ASP A 238 9.65 8.28 -6.16
C ASP A 238 10.89 7.49 -6.56
N GLU A 239 10.72 6.26 -6.97
CA GLU A 239 11.76 5.38 -7.51
C GLU A 239 11.66 5.29 -9.05
N TRP A 240 11.67 6.45 -9.71
CA TRP A 240 11.57 6.52 -11.16
C TRP A 240 12.93 6.29 -11.83
N PHE A 241 12.95 5.41 -12.82
CA PHE A 241 14.12 5.27 -13.67
C PHE A 241 14.06 6.24 -14.84
N ASP A 242 14.97 7.19 -14.90
CA ASP A 242 15.12 8.08 -16.03
C ASP A 242 15.95 7.39 -17.13
N GLN A 243 15.31 7.12 -18.27
CA GLN A 243 15.94 6.43 -19.39
C GLN A 243 16.99 7.28 -20.09
N GLU A 244 16.91 8.61 -20.00
CA GLU A 244 17.88 9.51 -20.66
C GLU A 244 19.17 9.61 -19.86
N THR A 245 19.07 9.67 -18.54
CA THR A 245 20.23 9.81 -17.64
C THR A 245 20.73 8.49 -17.08
N GLY A 246 19.91 7.44 -17.11
CA GLY A 246 20.20 6.13 -16.49
C GLY A 246 20.18 6.16 -14.96
N ILE A 247 19.59 7.19 -14.33
CA ILE A 247 19.58 7.41 -12.89
C ILE A 247 18.19 7.15 -12.31
N TRP A 248 18.16 6.50 -11.15
CA TRP A 248 16.97 6.36 -10.36
C TRP A 248 16.77 7.57 -9.44
N GLY A 249 15.55 8.11 -9.38
CA GLY A 249 15.25 9.24 -8.51
C GLY A 249 13.81 9.72 -8.60
N PRO A 250 13.42 10.71 -7.78
CA PRO A 250 12.06 11.22 -7.74
C PRO A 250 11.70 11.99 -9.03
N ASN A 251 10.57 11.63 -9.63
CA ASN A 251 10.01 12.29 -10.80
C ASN A 251 8.79 13.12 -10.42
N LEU A 252 9.00 14.43 -10.24
CA LEU A 252 7.93 15.36 -9.85
C LEU A 252 6.79 15.39 -10.88
N LYS A 253 7.08 15.33 -12.18
CA LYS A 253 6.04 15.33 -13.22
C LYS A 253 5.15 14.10 -13.12
N CYS A 254 5.74 12.93 -12.87
CA CYS A 254 5.00 11.70 -12.60
C CYS A 254 4.08 11.88 -11.38
N PHE A 255 4.61 12.38 -10.27
CA PHE A 255 3.86 12.59 -9.04
C PHE A 255 2.70 13.60 -9.21
N VAL A 256 2.96 14.75 -9.83
CA VAL A 256 1.92 15.77 -10.07
C VAL A 256 0.78 15.20 -10.92
N ASN A 257 1.11 14.48 -11.99
CA ASN A 257 0.10 13.92 -12.89
C ASN A 257 -0.72 12.78 -12.27
N ARG A 258 -0.12 11.96 -11.40
CA ARG A 258 -0.80 10.80 -10.81
C ARG A 258 -1.49 11.11 -9.50
N ILE A 259 -0.92 12.01 -8.71
CA ILE A 259 -1.29 12.23 -7.31
C ILE A 259 -1.51 13.72 -7.02
N GLY A 260 -0.58 14.59 -7.36
CA GLY A 260 -0.55 15.99 -6.89
C GLY A 260 -1.71 16.86 -7.37
N THR A 261 -2.39 16.48 -8.44
CA THR A 261 -3.60 17.15 -8.96
C THR A 261 -4.90 16.45 -8.56
N HIS A 262 -4.82 15.39 -7.74
CA HIS A 262 -5.94 14.56 -7.32
C HIS A 262 -6.03 14.57 -5.80
N PRO A 263 -6.71 15.56 -5.19
CA PRO A 263 -6.77 15.71 -3.73
C PRO A 263 -7.39 14.51 -3.03
N GLU A 264 -8.34 13.83 -3.65
CA GLU A 264 -8.98 12.60 -3.16
C GLU A 264 -7.97 11.44 -3.01
N ARG A 265 -7.04 11.30 -3.94
CA ARG A 265 -5.99 10.26 -3.87
C ARG A 265 -5.03 10.51 -2.71
N LEU A 266 -4.63 11.77 -2.53
CA LEU A 266 -3.83 12.17 -1.36
C LEU A 266 -4.60 11.88 -0.07
N GLN A 267 -5.86 12.31 0.02
CA GLN A 267 -6.70 12.08 1.20
C GLN A 267 -6.80 10.59 1.53
N ASN A 268 -6.98 9.71 0.53
CA ASN A 268 -7.12 8.29 0.71
C ASN A 268 -5.84 7.61 1.22
N VAL A 269 -4.65 8.11 0.84
CA VAL A 269 -3.37 7.64 1.41
C VAL A 269 -3.28 7.98 2.90
N TYR A 270 -3.61 9.23 3.28
CA TYR A 270 -3.59 9.65 4.67
C TYR A 270 -4.66 8.93 5.51
N PHE A 271 -5.84 8.68 4.93
CA PHE A 271 -6.89 7.89 5.55
C PHE A 271 -6.45 6.44 5.82
N ALA A 272 -5.88 5.76 4.82
CA ALA A 272 -5.38 4.40 4.99
C ALA A 272 -4.25 4.33 6.03
N TYR A 273 -3.35 5.33 6.03
CA TYR A 273 -2.34 5.47 7.09
C TYR A 273 -2.96 5.61 8.48
N ALA A 274 -3.98 6.47 8.63
CA ALA A 274 -4.66 6.69 9.91
C ALA A 274 -5.33 5.40 10.43
N LEU A 275 -5.96 4.63 9.55
CA LEU A 275 -6.56 3.34 9.89
C LEU A 275 -5.50 2.32 10.33
N LEU A 276 -4.40 2.20 9.58
CA LEU A 276 -3.28 1.32 9.93
C LEU A 276 -2.64 1.72 11.27
N LEU A 277 -2.43 3.01 11.49
CA LEU A 277 -1.89 3.56 12.74
C LEU A 277 -2.78 3.18 13.93
N ARG A 278 -4.11 3.32 13.77
CA ARG A 278 -5.09 2.92 14.80
C ARG A 278 -5.03 1.41 15.08
N ALA A 279 -4.89 0.59 14.04
CA ALA A 279 -4.77 -0.85 14.19
C ALA A 279 -3.46 -1.24 14.91
N VAL A 280 -2.34 -0.62 14.54
CA VAL A 280 -1.03 -0.83 15.19
C VAL A 280 -1.09 -0.42 16.67
N ASN A 281 -1.73 0.70 16.99
CA ASN A 281 -1.94 1.13 18.37
C ASN A 281 -2.80 0.12 19.15
N LYS A 282 -3.92 -0.31 18.56
CA LYS A 282 -4.89 -1.22 19.21
C LYS A 282 -4.29 -2.61 19.47
N VAL A 283 -3.41 -3.11 18.60
CA VAL A 283 -2.74 -4.41 18.79
C VAL A 283 -1.56 -4.34 19.78
N GLY A 284 -1.19 -3.14 20.23
CA GLY A 284 -0.05 -2.91 21.14
C GLY A 284 -0.03 -3.83 22.37
N PRO A 285 -1.09 -3.90 23.19
CA PRO A 285 -1.14 -4.77 24.37
C PRO A 285 -0.93 -6.25 24.06
N TYR A 286 -1.36 -6.71 22.88
CA TYR A 286 -1.09 -8.07 22.41
C TYR A 286 0.40 -8.29 22.12
N LEU A 287 1.05 -7.34 21.46
CA LEU A 287 2.45 -7.44 21.08
C LEU A 287 3.43 -7.20 22.23
N GLU A 288 2.99 -6.54 23.30
CA GLU A 288 3.82 -6.30 24.49
C GLU A 288 4.28 -7.62 25.14
N HIS A 289 3.46 -8.68 25.05
CA HIS A 289 3.74 -9.99 25.61
C HIS A 289 3.90 -11.10 24.54
N TYR A 290 4.08 -10.69 23.28
CA TYR A 290 4.20 -11.62 22.17
C TYR A 290 5.62 -12.23 22.09
N GLU A 291 5.70 -13.56 21.91
CA GLU A 291 6.94 -14.28 21.75
C GLU A 291 7.34 -14.37 20.27
N PHE A 292 8.38 -13.63 19.86
CA PHE A 292 8.81 -13.55 18.45
C PHE A 292 9.50 -14.81 17.93
N ARG A 293 10.13 -15.60 18.81
CA ARG A 293 10.74 -16.93 18.53
C ARG A 293 11.64 -16.91 17.28
N THR A 294 12.56 -15.93 17.21
CA THR A 294 13.50 -15.82 16.09
C THR A 294 14.64 -16.84 16.16
N GLY A 295 14.70 -17.66 17.21
CA GLY A 295 15.80 -18.59 17.49
C GLY A 295 17.01 -17.92 18.16
N SER A 296 16.90 -16.65 18.55
CA SER A 296 17.94 -15.88 19.24
C SER A 296 17.30 -14.94 20.26
N LEU A 297 17.56 -15.17 21.55
CA LEU A 297 17.05 -14.31 22.63
C LEU A 297 17.41 -12.84 22.41
N LYS A 298 18.61 -12.56 21.94
CA LYS A 298 19.07 -11.18 21.66
C LYS A 298 18.23 -10.50 20.56
N GLU A 299 17.88 -11.24 19.51
CA GLU A 299 17.00 -10.73 18.44
C GLU A 299 15.56 -10.57 18.93
N ASP A 300 15.08 -11.48 19.78
CA ASP A 300 13.74 -11.41 20.37
C ASP A 300 13.61 -10.19 21.29
N GLU A 301 14.59 -9.96 22.18
CA GLU A 301 14.66 -8.79 23.06
C GLU A 301 14.73 -7.48 22.26
N LYS A 302 15.58 -7.44 21.22
CA LYS A 302 15.70 -6.28 20.33
C LYS A 302 14.37 -5.99 19.60
N THR A 303 13.73 -7.04 19.07
CA THR A 303 12.46 -6.90 18.35
C THR A 303 11.35 -6.43 19.29
N SER A 304 11.25 -7.00 20.50
CA SER A 304 10.31 -6.57 21.53
C SER A 304 10.50 -5.10 21.91
N TYR A 305 11.75 -4.68 22.15
CA TYR A 305 12.06 -3.32 22.46
C TYR A 305 11.62 -2.35 21.35
N LEU A 306 11.94 -2.65 20.07
CA LEU A 306 11.56 -1.81 18.92
C LEU A 306 10.04 -1.73 18.73
N VAL A 307 9.32 -2.85 18.94
CA VAL A 307 7.85 -2.86 18.91
C VAL A 307 7.28 -1.96 20.00
N GLN A 308 7.75 -2.09 21.24
CA GLN A 308 7.27 -1.27 22.36
C GLN A 308 7.60 0.20 22.15
N ASP A 309 8.78 0.53 21.63
CA ASP A 309 9.17 1.92 21.33
C ASP A 309 8.29 2.53 20.23
N LEU A 310 7.98 1.77 19.17
CA LEU A 310 7.06 2.17 18.13
C LEU A 310 5.63 2.41 18.70
N ILE A 311 5.09 1.44 19.47
CA ILE A 311 3.77 1.53 20.07
C ILE A 311 3.64 2.76 20.98
N LYS A 312 4.66 3.06 21.79
CA LYS A 312 4.67 4.28 22.62
C LYS A 312 4.50 5.54 21.80
N SER A 313 5.08 5.61 20.61
CA SER A 313 4.92 6.77 19.71
C SER A 313 3.50 6.88 19.15
N THR A 314 2.79 5.77 19.01
CA THR A 314 1.41 5.76 18.51
C THR A 314 0.37 6.05 19.61
N THR A 315 0.66 5.76 20.88
CA THR A 315 -0.27 5.94 22.01
C THR A 315 -0.41 7.39 22.46
N SER A 316 0.57 8.24 22.19
CA SER A 316 0.52 9.67 22.50
C SER A 316 -0.46 10.46 21.63
N CYS A 317 -1.08 9.81 20.65
CA CYS A 317 -1.97 10.43 19.68
C CYS A 317 -3.45 10.17 20.00
N PRO A 318 -4.34 11.13 19.69
CA PRO A 318 -5.78 10.87 19.74
C PRO A 318 -6.11 9.72 18.76
N PRO A 319 -7.22 8.99 18.99
CA PRO A 319 -7.65 7.95 18.07
C PRO A 319 -7.80 8.55 16.65
N THR A 320 -7.10 7.96 15.69
CA THR A 320 -7.06 8.47 14.31
C THR A 320 -8.15 7.86 13.43
N PHE A 321 -8.85 6.86 13.94
CA PHE A 321 -9.99 6.23 13.29
C PHE A 321 -10.97 5.71 14.35
N ASP A 322 -12.27 6.00 14.16
CA ASP A 322 -13.33 5.49 15.04
C ASP A 322 -14.00 4.25 14.43
N GLU A 323 -13.45 3.11 14.75
CA GLU A 323 -13.99 1.82 14.32
C GLU A 323 -15.42 1.56 14.82
N LYS A 324 -15.87 2.24 15.89
CA LYS A 324 -17.21 2.10 16.43
C LYS A 324 -18.29 2.80 15.61
N SER A 325 -17.89 3.64 14.66
CA SER A 325 -18.83 4.30 13.75
C SER A 325 -19.34 3.36 12.66
N MET A 326 -18.64 2.26 12.38
CA MET A 326 -18.98 1.29 11.35
C MET A 326 -19.83 0.12 11.86
N PHE A 327 -20.51 -0.56 10.92
CA PHE A 327 -21.30 -1.76 11.17
C PHE A 327 -22.36 -1.58 12.25
N ARG A 328 -23.17 -0.52 12.15
CA ARG A 328 -24.27 -0.21 13.06
C ARG A 328 -25.62 -0.61 12.48
N GLY A 329 -26.61 -0.76 13.37
CA GLY A 329 -27.99 -1.05 13.00
C GLY A 329 -28.29 -2.53 12.83
N SER A 330 -29.51 -2.83 12.33
CA SER A 330 -30.03 -4.20 12.20
C SER A 330 -29.26 -5.04 11.17
N GLU A 331 -28.76 -4.39 10.13
CA GLU A 331 -28.03 -5.04 9.01
C GLU A 331 -26.51 -5.12 9.24
N ALA A 332 -26.02 -4.68 10.41
CA ALA A 332 -24.59 -4.59 10.71
C ALA A 332 -23.82 -5.90 10.47
N HIS A 333 -24.43 -7.04 10.82
CA HIS A 333 -23.81 -8.35 10.65
C HIS A 333 -23.64 -8.71 9.17
N VAL A 334 -24.67 -8.46 8.36
CA VAL A 334 -24.64 -8.78 6.92
C VAL A 334 -23.66 -7.88 6.20
N LEU A 335 -23.68 -6.59 6.50
CA LEU A 335 -22.76 -5.61 5.91
C LEU A 335 -21.29 -5.93 6.27
N ARG A 336 -21.03 -6.36 7.51
CA ARG A 336 -19.69 -6.83 7.91
C ARG A 336 -19.28 -8.08 7.16
N GLN A 337 -20.21 -9.01 6.93
CA GLN A 337 -19.93 -10.22 6.19
C GLN A 337 -19.63 -9.93 4.70
N GLU A 338 -20.42 -9.06 4.07
CA GLU A 338 -20.13 -8.57 2.71
C GLU A 338 -18.74 -7.90 2.61
N PHE A 339 -18.44 -7.01 3.55
CA PHE A 339 -17.15 -6.34 3.59
C PHE A 339 -15.97 -7.34 3.67
N LYS A 340 -16.11 -8.40 4.49
CA LYS A 340 -15.13 -9.47 4.58
C LYS A 340 -14.99 -10.25 3.27
N GLU A 341 -16.11 -10.58 2.62
CA GLU A 341 -16.13 -11.33 1.37
C GLU A 341 -15.46 -10.55 0.24
N HIS A 342 -15.78 -9.26 0.11
CA HIS A 342 -15.14 -8.39 -0.88
C HIS A 342 -13.63 -8.30 -0.64
N PHE A 343 -13.20 -8.16 0.60
CA PHE A 343 -11.78 -8.09 0.93
C PHE A 343 -11.04 -9.42 0.68
N ARG A 344 -11.72 -10.56 0.89
CA ARG A 344 -11.20 -11.89 0.49
C ARG A 344 -11.05 -12.01 -1.01
N ASN A 345 -12.04 -11.50 -1.78
CA ASN A 345 -11.95 -11.49 -3.24
C ASN A 345 -10.75 -10.67 -3.73
N VAL A 346 -10.50 -9.51 -3.14
CA VAL A 346 -9.27 -8.72 -3.41
C VAL A 346 -8.01 -9.55 -3.15
N SER A 347 -7.97 -10.30 -2.04
CA SER A 347 -6.85 -11.19 -1.72
C SER A 347 -6.65 -12.28 -2.80
N GLN A 348 -7.73 -12.86 -3.31
CA GLN A 348 -7.68 -13.86 -4.39
C GLN A 348 -7.28 -13.25 -5.74
N ILE A 349 -7.69 -12.00 -6.02
CA ILE A 349 -7.28 -11.27 -7.23
C ILE A 349 -5.75 -11.08 -7.27
N MET A 350 -5.08 -11.02 -6.12
CA MET A 350 -3.61 -10.94 -6.09
C MET A 350 -2.94 -12.16 -6.73
N ASP A 351 -3.57 -13.35 -6.73
CA ASP A 351 -3.06 -14.53 -7.42
C ASP A 351 -3.04 -14.36 -8.95
N CYS A 352 -3.80 -13.41 -9.48
CA CYS A 352 -3.88 -13.09 -10.91
C CYS A 352 -2.82 -12.08 -11.40
N VAL A 353 -1.96 -11.59 -10.51
CA VAL A 353 -0.90 -10.64 -10.87
C VAL A 353 0.26 -11.38 -11.52
N GLY A 354 0.53 -11.12 -12.80
CA GLY A 354 1.53 -11.86 -13.59
C GLY A 354 3.00 -11.53 -13.25
N CYS A 355 3.29 -10.53 -12.41
CA CYS A 355 4.62 -10.19 -11.91
C CYS A 355 4.79 -10.74 -10.49
N GLU A 356 5.74 -11.65 -10.25
CA GLU A 356 5.95 -12.28 -8.94
C GLU A 356 6.20 -11.25 -7.82
N LYS A 357 7.03 -10.23 -8.06
CA LYS A 357 7.32 -9.19 -7.08
C LYS A 357 6.10 -8.31 -6.79
N CYS A 358 5.33 -7.96 -7.83
CA CYS A 358 4.06 -7.25 -7.65
C CYS A 358 3.02 -8.11 -6.93
N ARG A 359 2.98 -9.42 -7.23
CA ARG A 359 2.12 -10.40 -6.55
C ARG A 359 2.49 -10.52 -5.07
N LEU A 360 3.79 -10.65 -4.75
CA LEU A 360 4.30 -10.68 -3.38
C LEU A 360 3.82 -9.48 -2.57
N TRP A 361 4.09 -8.28 -3.07
CA TRP A 361 3.74 -7.05 -2.35
C TRP A 361 2.25 -6.78 -2.33
N GLY A 362 1.54 -7.13 -3.40
CA GLY A 362 0.07 -7.09 -3.44
C GLY A 362 -0.56 -8.01 -2.39
N LYS A 363 -0.10 -9.26 -2.29
CA LYS A 363 -0.53 -10.21 -1.24
C LYS A 363 -0.21 -9.68 0.16
N LEU A 364 1.04 -9.27 0.40
CA LEU A 364 1.47 -8.76 1.68
C LEU A 364 0.61 -7.56 2.13
N GLN A 365 0.43 -6.56 1.26
CA GLN A 365 -0.32 -5.35 1.60
C GLN A 365 -1.82 -5.63 1.79
N THR A 366 -2.39 -6.54 1.02
CA THR A 366 -3.78 -6.98 1.20
C THR A 366 -3.96 -7.72 2.53
N VAL A 367 -3.03 -8.62 2.89
CA VAL A 367 -3.04 -9.29 4.20
C VAL A 367 -2.84 -8.28 5.32
N GLY A 368 -1.95 -7.30 5.16
CA GLY A 368 -1.71 -6.27 6.16
C GLY A 368 -2.93 -5.38 6.43
N LEU A 369 -3.63 -4.93 5.37
CA LEU A 369 -4.89 -4.22 5.51
C LEU A 369 -6.00 -5.11 6.10
N GLY A 370 -6.10 -6.36 5.67
CA GLY A 370 -7.04 -7.33 6.23
C GLY A 370 -6.79 -7.60 7.71
N THR A 371 -5.52 -7.66 8.13
CA THR A 371 -5.14 -7.78 9.55
C THR A 371 -5.50 -6.52 10.33
N ALA A 372 -5.31 -5.32 9.75
CA ALA A 372 -5.76 -4.08 10.38
C ALA A 372 -7.28 -4.09 10.62
N LEU A 373 -8.06 -4.48 9.62
CA LEU A 373 -9.51 -4.62 9.74
C LEU A 373 -9.92 -5.68 10.79
N LYS A 374 -9.21 -6.81 10.84
CA LYS A 374 -9.40 -7.85 11.85
C LYS A 374 -9.14 -7.32 13.27
N VAL A 375 -8.06 -6.57 13.49
CA VAL A 375 -7.75 -5.92 14.77
C VAL A 375 -8.86 -4.95 15.18
N LEU A 376 -9.33 -4.13 14.23
CA LEU A 376 -10.30 -3.08 14.54
C LEU A 376 -11.71 -3.61 14.78
N PHE A 377 -12.17 -4.57 13.98
CA PHE A 377 -13.57 -4.95 13.93
C PHE A 377 -13.90 -6.35 14.49
N SER A 378 -12.90 -7.21 14.71
CA SER A 378 -13.17 -8.57 15.19
C SER A 378 -12.88 -8.77 16.67
N TYR A 379 -12.11 -7.89 17.29
CA TYR A 379 -11.68 -8.04 18.67
C TYR A 379 -11.97 -6.78 19.50
N GLU A 380 -12.47 -7.01 20.71
CA GLU A 380 -12.53 -5.97 21.74
C GLU A 380 -11.14 -5.78 22.37
N ASP A 381 -10.87 -4.62 22.96
CA ASP A 381 -9.56 -4.26 23.53
C ASP A 381 -9.12 -5.24 24.61
N ASN A 382 -10.05 -5.76 25.41
CA ASN A 382 -9.80 -6.73 26.48
C ASN A 382 -9.48 -8.14 25.98
N SER A 383 -9.83 -8.50 24.74
CA SER A 383 -9.52 -9.79 24.11
C SER A 383 -8.12 -9.86 23.50
N LEU A 384 -7.47 -8.72 23.31
CA LEU A 384 -6.14 -8.59 22.72
C LEU A 384 -5.03 -8.89 23.75
N ASN A 385 -5.01 -10.13 24.23
CA ASN A 385 -4.02 -10.60 25.21
C ASN A 385 -3.43 -11.95 24.73
N PRO A 386 -2.12 -12.05 24.44
CA PRO A 386 -1.51 -13.27 23.93
C PRO A 386 -1.41 -14.39 24.98
N ILE A 387 -1.48 -14.06 26.27
CA ILE A 387 -1.45 -15.07 27.35
C ILE A 387 -2.76 -15.85 27.38
N THR A 388 -3.89 -15.17 27.24
CA THR A 388 -5.22 -15.80 27.24
C THR A 388 -5.65 -16.30 25.86
N ASN A 389 -5.17 -15.64 24.81
CA ASN A 389 -5.54 -15.89 23.43
C ASN A 389 -4.28 -15.89 22.51
N PRO A 390 -3.38 -16.87 22.61
CA PRO A 390 -2.09 -16.86 21.91
C PRO A 390 -2.24 -16.93 20.38
N ASP A 391 -3.35 -17.51 19.89
CA ASP A 391 -3.57 -17.81 18.48
C ASP A 391 -4.50 -16.80 17.76
N LEU A 392 -4.63 -15.56 18.29
CA LEU A 392 -5.44 -14.53 17.64
C LEU A 392 -4.88 -14.14 16.26
N PHE A 393 -3.58 -13.98 16.20
CA PHE A 393 -2.87 -13.59 14.99
C PHE A 393 -1.79 -14.59 14.65
N GLU A 394 -1.64 -14.81 13.36
CA GLU A 394 -0.51 -15.56 12.84
C GLU A 394 0.68 -14.65 12.67
N ARG A 395 1.86 -15.27 12.66
CA ARG A 395 3.09 -14.54 12.40
C ARG A 395 3.01 -13.72 11.10
N ASN A 396 2.50 -14.32 10.02
CA ASN A 396 2.36 -13.67 8.72
C ASN A 396 1.44 -12.45 8.76
N GLU A 397 0.35 -12.50 9.52
CA GLU A 397 -0.56 -11.36 9.68
C GLU A 397 0.14 -10.19 10.37
N ILE A 398 0.91 -10.46 11.44
CA ILE A 398 1.67 -9.44 12.15
C ILE A 398 2.75 -8.84 11.24
N VAL A 399 3.51 -9.67 10.54
CA VAL A 399 4.54 -9.23 9.59
C VAL A 399 3.94 -8.37 8.49
N ALA A 400 2.81 -8.80 7.92
CA ALA A 400 2.13 -8.06 6.86
C ALA A 400 1.59 -6.72 7.33
N LEU A 401 0.97 -6.66 8.52
CA LEU A 401 0.46 -5.41 9.09
C LEU A 401 1.56 -4.35 9.22
N PHE A 402 2.69 -4.72 9.83
CA PHE A 402 3.77 -3.76 10.07
C PHE A 402 4.51 -3.38 8.79
N ASN A 403 4.71 -4.29 7.84
CA ASN A 403 5.33 -3.95 6.55
C ASN A 403 4.39 -3.08 5.69
N THR A 404 3.08 -3.33 5.73
CA THR A 404 2.11 -2.46 5.07
C THR A 404 2.09 -1.07 5.70
N PHE A 405 2.07 -0.99 7.02
CA PHE A 405 2.18 0.29 7.74
C PHE A 405 3.49 1.03 7.36
N ASN A 406 4.61 0.31 7.28
CA ASN A 406 5.88 0.86 6.81
C ASN A 406 5.76 1.46 5.40
N ARG A 407 5.15 0.74 4.44
CA ARG A 407 4.97 1.26 3.07
C ARG A 407 4.15 2.54 3.03
N PHE A 408 3.12 2.65 3.85
CA PHE A 408 2.37 3.90 3.96
C PHE A 408 3.17 5.02 4.65
N THR A 409 4.04 4.71 5.62
CA THR A 409 4.95 5.72 6.18
C THR A 409 5.94 6.23 5.13
N GLU A 410 6.47 5.36 4.28
CA GLU A 410 7.32 5.73 3.14
C GLU A 410 6.55 6.59 2.12
N SER A 411 5.27 6.27 1.85
CA SER A 411 4.43 7.09 0.98
C SER A 411 4.24 8.51 1.50
N LEU A 412 3.97 8.68 2.80
CA LEU A 412 3.84 10.00 3.41
C LEU A 412 5.16 10.78 3.35
N ASN A 413 6.28 10.12 3.60
CA ASN A 413 7.61 10.71 3.48
C ASN A 413 7.90 11.16 2.03
N ALA A 414 7.54 10.34 1.05
CA ALA A 414 7.67 10.69 -0.36
C ALA A 414 6.77 11.88 -0.75
N ILE A 415 5.53 11.95 -0.24
CA ILE A 415 4.63 13.11 -0.45
C ILE A 415 5.29 14.39 0.07
N GLN A 416 5.88 14.37 1.28
CA GLN A 416 6.57 15.53 1.85
C GLN A 416 7.76 15.93 0.98
N ARG A 417 8.59 14.96 0.55
CA ARG A 417 9.71 15.21 -0.36
C ARG A 417 9.26 15.84 -1.70
N PHE A 418 8.20 15.34 -2.32
CA PHE A 418 7.66 15.92 -3.55
C PHE A 418 7.09 17.32 -3.33
N ARG A 419 6.50 17.59 -2.17
CA ARG A 419 6.07 18.94 -1.78
C ARG A 419 7.25 19.90 -1.72
N ASP A 420 8.35 19.49 -1.08
CA ASP A 420 9.54 20.32 -0.96
C ASP A 420 10.19 20.59 -2.33
N ILE A 421 10.31 19.55 -3.18
CA ILE A 421 10.78 19.71 -4.57
C ILE A 421 9.90 20.68 -5.35
N TYR A 422 8.58 20.57 -5.22
CA TYR A 422 7.63 21.44 -5.92
C TYR A 422 7.77 22.90 -5.45
N LEU A 423 7.83 23.12 -4.14
CA LEU A 423 7.97 24.45 -3.56
C LEU A 423 9.33 25.09 -3.93
N ASP A 424 10.41 24.30 -3.92
CA ASP A 424 11.72 24.78 -4.34
C ASP A 424 11.74 25.19 -5.83
N GLN A 425 11.07 24.42 -6.71
CA GLN A 425 11.00 24.76 -8.13
C GLN A 425 10.07 25.94 -8.44
N THR A 426 9.06 26.20 -7.62
CA THR A 426 8.06 27.27 -7.82
C THR A 426 8.35 28.51 -6.97
N SER A 427 9.39 28.50 -6.13
CA SER A 427 9.74 29.62 -5.26
C SER A 427 10.25 30.81 -6.08
N PRO A 428 9.70 32.02 -5.89
CA PRO A 428 10.14 33.23 -6.60
C PRO A 428 11.63 33.55 -6.38
N LYS A 429 12.22 33.15 -5.24
CA LYS A 429 13.67 33.28 -5.01
C LYS A 429 14.54 32.51 -6.02
N LYS A 430 14.05 31.42 -6.56
CA LYS A 430 14.79 30.64 -7.55
C LYS A 430 14.69 31.24 -8.94
N GLU A 431 13.58 31.89 -9.28
CA GLU A 431 13.46 32.68 -10.52
C GLU A 431 14.40 33.89 -10.50
N GLU A 432 14.53 34.58 -9.37
CA GLU A 432 15.51 35.66 -9.17
C GLU A 432 16.95 35.14 -9.27
N LEU A 433 17.30 34.04 -8.59
CA LEU A 433 18.62 33.40 -8.66
C LEU A 433 18.96 32.86 -10.06
N LEU A 434 17.96 32.31 -10.77
CA LEU A 434 18.15 31.87 -12.16
C LEU A 434 18.27 33.05 -13.12
N ALA A 435 17.60 34.15 -12.86
CA ALA A 435 17.75 35.41 -13.59
C ALA A 435 19.12 36.04 -13.32
N GLU A 436 19.58 36.05 -12.07
CA GLU A 436 20.94 36.49 -11.67
C GLU A 436 22.01 35.61 -12.28
N ASN A 437 21.88 34.27 -12.23
CA ASN A 437 22.82 33.34 -12.87
C ASN A 437 22.83 33.46 -14.40
N LYS A 438 21.69 33.73 -15.04
CA LYS A 438 21.65 34.03 -16.47
C LYS A 438 22.35 35.36 -16.77
N SER A 439 22.14 36.38 -15.96
CA SER A 439 22.85 37.67 -16.10
C SER A 439 24.34 37.54 -15.89
N GLN A 440 24.80 36.76 -14.87
CA GLN A 440 26.21 36.46 -14.65
C GLN A 440 26.80 35.63 -15.81
N SER A 441 26.06 34.66 -16.37
CA SER A 441 26.51 33.90 -17.52
C SER A 441 26.70 34.75 -18.78
N TYR A 442 25.93 35.81 -18.95
CA TYR A 442 26.10 36.77 -20.05
C TYR A 442 27.27 37.75 -19.80
N ILE A 443 27.57 38.08 -18.57
CA ILE A 443 28.62 39.02 -18.20
C ILE A 443 30.01 38.37 -18.16
N GLN A 444 30.08 37.08 -17.75
CA GLN A 444 31.34 36.36 -17.60
C GLN A 444 32.24 36.32 -18.87
N PRO A 445 31.75 36.15 -20.10
CA PRO A 445 32.54 36.21 -21.30
C PRO A 445 33.13 37.62 -21.54
N TYR A 446 32.39 38.65 -21.18
CA TYR A 446 32.85 40.06 -21.34
C TYR A 446 33.90 40.40 -20.29
N VAL A 447 33.71 39.97 -19.06
CA VAL A 447 34.69 40.13 -17.96
C VAL A 447 35.99 39.39 -18.29
N THR A 448 35.90 38.16 -18.78
CA THR A 448 37.07 37.38 -19.20
C THR A 448 37.82 38.04 -20.38
N LYS A 449 37.08 38.58 -21.32
CA LYS A 449 37.66 39.31 -22.49
C LYS A 449 38.35 40.61 -22.07
N LEU A 450 37.75 41.37 -21.19
CA LEU A 450 38.34 42.56 -20.59
C LEU A 450 39.61 42.23 -19.77
N PHE A 451 39.56 41.19 -18.95
CA PHE A 451 40.69 40.70 -18.17
C PHE A 451 41.89 40.35 -19.06
N ASN A 452 41.65 39.62 -20.14
CA ASN A 452 42.72 39.26 -21.10
C ASN A 452 43.26 40.50 -21.86
N GLN A 453 42.45 41.49 -22.13
CA GLN A 453 42.84 42.74 -22.75
C GLN A 453 43.73 43.61 -21.80
N PHE A 454 43.33 43.76 -20.54
CA PHE A 454 44.15 44.47 -19.53
C PHE A 454 45.50 43.77 -19.28
N LYS A 455 45.49 42.42 -19.27
CA LYS A 455 46.71 41.62 -19.13
C LYS A 455 47.64 41.76 -20.36
N SER A 456 47.09 41.87 -21.56
CA SER A 456 47.92 42.10 -22.78
C SER A 456 48.53 43.50 -22.90
N TRP A 457 47.94 44.49 -22.21
CA TRP A 457 48.41 45.89 -22.21
C TRP A 457 49.29 46.22 -20.97
N ASN A 458 49.53 45.23 -20.08
CA ASN A 458 50.30 45.39 -18.88
C ASN A 458 49.79 46.51 -17.93
N ILE A 459 48.45 46.72 -17.94
CA ILE A 459 47.77 47.74 -17.11
C ILE A 459 47.28 47.06 -15.82
N PRO A 460 47.53 47.67 -14.62
CA PRO A 460 47.05 47.12 -13.37
C PRO A 460 45.51 47.14 -13.30
N LEU A 461 44.91 45.98 -12.95
CA LEU A 461 43.45 45.81 -12.84
C LEU A 461 42.87 46.73 -11.74
N PRO A 462 41.80 47.49 -12.07
CA PRO A 462 41.09 48.27 -11.06
C PRO A 462 40.49 47.35 -9.98
N ASN A 463 40.45 47.82 -8.74
CA ASN A 463 40.03 47.01 -7.58
C ASN A 463 38.58 46.48 -7.67
N TYR A 464 37.68 47.17 -8.37
CA TYR A 464 36.31 46.71 -8.55
C TYR A 464 36.19 45.54 -9.55
N ILE A 465 37.14 45.35 -10.45
CA ILE A 465 37.14 44.18 -11.38
C ILE A 465 37.69 42.94 -10.66
N LYS A 466 38.56 43.09 -9.63
CA LYS A 466 39.05 41.98 -8.83
C LYS A 466 37.98 41.34 -7.93
N LEU A 467 36.87 42.04 -7.69
CA LEU A 467 35.72 41.55 -6.92
C LEU A 467 34.68 40.81 -7.75
N LEU A 468 34.81 40.83 -9.10
CA LEU A 468 33.89 40.16 -10.05
C LEU A 468 34.48 38.88 -10.67
N ILE A 469 35.69 38.53 -10.29
CA ILE A 469 36.39 37.28 -10.65
C ILE A 469 36.48 36.40 -9.39
#